data_1a31c2be2d7c381d23bb9fc8a5cfd30e
#
_entry.id   1a31c2be2d7c381d23bb9fc8a5cfd30e
#
_cell.length_a   1.000
_cell.length_b   1.000
_cell.length_c   1.000
_cell.angle_alpha   90.00
_cell.angle_beta   90.00
_cell.angle_gamma   90.00
#
_symmetry.space_group_name_H-M   'P 1'
#
loop_
_entity.id
_entity.type
_entity.pdbx_description
1 polymer ?
#
loop_
_entity_poly.entity_id
_entity_poly.type
_entity_poly.pdbx_seq_one_letter_code
_entity_poly.pdbx_strand_id
1 'polypeptide(L)'
;MHGHDRIRHLLGNPDIVLVSGYARLPDAVASHSQYERLGVVLAVDMSDGRIVAADTTLLTELGRDFFRALVEGSSLVDDLTEIVQRVQTRYAGHSGGALTTALRRCVETYYQLREARDTQEA
;
A
#
# COMPACT_ATOMS: atom_id res chain seq x y z
N MET A 1 -21.67 -10.71 3.51
CA MET A 1 -20.23 -10.67 3.72
C MET A 1 -19.52 -10.12 2.49
N HIS A 2 -19.15 -8.89 2.59
CA HIS A 2 -18.68 -8.16 1.42
C HIS A 2 -17.22 -8.45 1.06
N GLY A 3 -16.42 -8.89 2.03
CA GLY A 3 -15.00 -9.13 1.82
C GLY A 3 -14.69 -10.26 0.85
N HIS A 4 -15.42 -11.36 0.96
CA HIS A 4 -15.18 -12.51 0.08
C HIS A 4 -15.54 -12.23 -1.37
N ASP A 5 -16.64 -11.51 -1.58
CA ASP A 5 -17.06 -11.15 -2.94
C ASP A 5 -16.07 -10.20 -3.59
N ARG A 6 -15.56 -9.24 -2.81
CA ARG A 6 -14.55 -8.32 -3.29
C ARG A 6 -13.28 -9.06 -3.70
N ILE A 7 -12.81 -9.99 -2.87
CA ILE A 7 -11.61 -10.78 -3.16
C ILE A 7 -11.78 -11.61 -4.42
N ARG A 8 -12.93 -12.29 -4.56
CA ARG A 8 -13.20 -13.09 -5.77
C ARG A 8 -13.20 -12.23 -7.01
N HIS A 9 -13.79 -11.05 -6.92
CA HIS A 9 -13.82 -10.12 -8.05
C HIS A 9 -12.41 -9.71 -8.46
N LEU A 10 -11.56 -9.39 -7.48
CA LEU A 10 -10.18 -9.04 -7.77
C LEU A 10 -9.41 -10.20 -8.39
N LEU A 11 -9.59 -11.41 -7.85
CA LEU A 11 -8.89 -12.59 -8.35
C LEU A 11 -9.33 -13.00 -9.76
N GLY A 12 -10.50 -12.56 -10.19
CA GLY A 12 -10.98 -12.80 -11.55
C GLY A 12 -10.17 -12.09 -12.63
N ASN A 13 -9.39 -11.09 -12.26
CA ASN A 13 -8.52 -10.38 -13.18
C ASN A 13 -7.06 -10.76 -12.91
N PRO A 14 -6.39 -11.52 -13.82
CA PRO A 14 -5.02 -11.97 -13.57
C PRO A 14 -3.98 -10.85 -13.55
N ASP A 15 -4.34 -9.66 -13.99
CA ASP A 15 -3.44 -8.50 -13.91
C ASP A 15 -3.42 -7.86 -12.52
N ILE A 16 -4.35 -8.24 -11.65
CA ILE A 16 -4.37 -7.69 -10.29
C ILE A 16 -3.47 -8.52 -9.39
N VAL A 17 -2.49 -7.85 -8.80
CA VAL A 17 -1.52 -8.45 -7.89
C VAL A 17 -1.58 -7.74 -6.55
N LEU A 18 -1.21 -8.46 -5.50
CA LEU A 18 -1.09 -7.88 -4.18
C LEU A 18 0.38 -7.62 -3.89
N VAL A 19 0.71 -6.39 -3.55
CA VAL A 19 2.06 -6.03 -3.12
C VAL A 19 2.00 -5.52 -1.69
N SER A 20 3.02 -5.80 -0.91
CA SER A 20 3.10 -5.37 0.47
C SER A 20 4.40 -4.63 0.75
N GLY A 21 4.37 -3.79 1.75
CA GLY A 21 5.54 -3.10 2.24
C GLY A 21 5.38 -2.83 3.71
N TYR A 22 6.51 -2.80 4.42
CA TYR A 22 6.51 -2.61 5.86
C TYR A 22 7.49 -1.52 6.23
N ALA A 23 7.19 -0.81 7.31
CA ALA A 23 8.08 0.19 7.88
C ALA A 23 8.05 0.07 9.38
N ARG A 24 9.16 0.49 10.00
CA ARG A 24 9.24 0.55 11.43
C ARG A 24 8.50 1.80 11.92
N LEU A 25 7.61 1.63 12.89
CA LEU A 25 6.99 2.77 13.53
C LEU A 25 8.00 3.46 14.44
N PRO A 26 7.98 4.80 14.49
CA PRO A 26 8.80 5.51 15.47
C PRO A 26 8.36 5.07 16.85
N ASP A 27 9.32 4.64 17.64
CA ASP A 27 9.02 4.14 18.97
C ASP A 27 8.90 5.30 19.96
N ALA A 28 7.68 5.66 20.27
CA ALA A 28 7.42 6.65 21.30
C ALA A 28 7.61 6.08 22.70
N VAL A 29 7.70 4.76 22.83
CA VAL A 29 7.86 4.11 24.12
C VAL A 29 9.12 3.28 24.11
N ALA A 30 10.23 3.92 24.39
CA ALA A 30 11.55 3.33 24.31
C ALA A 30 11.78 2.14 25.24
N SER A 31 10.84 1.83 26.12
CA SER A 31 11.00 0.77 27.08
C SER A 31 10.78 -0.63 26.53
N HIS A 32 10.33 -0.75 25.31
CA HIS A 32 10.01 -2.06 24.74
C HIS A 32 11.02 -2.45 23.68
N SER A 33 11.56 -3.65 23.84
CA SER A 33 12.43 -4.24 22.84
C SER A 33 11.69 -4.68 21.58
N GLN A 34 10.36 -4.60 21.58
CA GLN A 34 9.57 -5.00 20.46
C GLN A 34 9.37 -3.85 19.47
N TYR A 35 9.63 -4.15 18.23
CA TYR A 35 9.34 -3.21 17.16
C TYR A 35 7.91 -3.33 16.76
N GLU A 36 7.24 -2.21 16.68
CA GLU A 36 5.99 -2.19 15.95
C GLU A 36 6.29 -1.88 14.50
N ARG A 37 5.77 -2.70 13.63
CA ARG A 37 5.86 -2.49 12.20
C ARG A 37 4.51 -2.07 11.69
N LEU A 38 4.54 -1.12 10.78
CA LEU A 38 3.36 -0.75 10.03
C LEU A 38 3.44 -1.45 8.69
N GLY A 39 2.37 -2.15 8.33
CA GLY A 39 2.25 -2.79 7.04
C GLY A 39 1.28 -2.05 6.15
N VAL A 40 1.57 -2.03 4.86
CA VAL A 40 0.68 -1.55 3.81
C VAL A 40 0.58 -2.65 2.77
N VAL A 41 -0.63 -2.94 2.33
CA VAL A 41 -0.86 -3.83 1.20
C VAL A 41 -1.70 -3.10 0.16
N LEU A 42 -1.35 -3.31 -1.09
CA LEU A 42 -2.04 -2.70 -2.21
C LEU A 42 -2.37 -3.77 -3.23
N ALA A 43 -3.63 -3.81 -3.67
CA ALA A 43 -3.99 -4.58 -4.85
C ALA A 43 -3.84 -3.63 -6.04
N VAL A 44 -2.99 -4.00 -6.99
CA VAL A 44 -2.61 -3.13 -8.10
C VAL A 44 -2.89 -3.83 -9.41
N ASP A 45 -3.50 -3.09 -10.34
CA ASP A 45 -3.69 -3.56 -11.69
C ASP A 45 -2.39 -3.34 -12.47
N MET A 46 -1.76 -4.42 -12.92
CA MET A 46 -0.47 -4.34 -13.61
C MET A 46 -0.57 -3.68 -14.98
N SER A 47 -1.76 -3.60 -15.56
CA SER A 47 -1.93 -3.00 -16.88
C SER A 47 -1.69 -1.49 -16.87
N ASP A 48 -2.00 -0.82 -15.76
CA ASP A 48 -1.88 0.64 -15.68
C ASP A 48 -1.30 1.15 -14.36
N GLY A 49 -0.97 0.25 -13.45
CA GLY A 49 -0.44 0.62 -12.13
C GLY A 49 -1.49 1.12 -11.16
N ARG A 50 -2.77 1.01 -11.48
CA ARG A 50 -3.83 1.55 -10.64
C ARG A 50 -4.01 0.75 -9.37
N ILE A 51 -4.11 1.46 -8.26
CA ILE A 51 -4.41 0.86 -6.96
C ILE A 51 -5.91 0.65 -6.86
N VAL A 52 -6.33 -0.62 -6.91
CA VAL A 52 -7.76 -0.95 -6.88
C VAL A 52 -8.26 -1.21 -5.47
N ALA A 53 -7.36 -1.53 -4.54
CA ALA A 53 -7.70 -1.72 -3.13
C ALA A 53 -6.45 -1.51 -2.29
N ALA A 54 -6.64 -1.09 -1.06
CA ALA A 54 -5.53 -0.86 -0.13
C ALA A 54 -5.95 -1.21 1.29
N ASP A 55 -4.99 -1.61 2.09
CA ASP A 55 -5.20 -1.78 3.52
C ASP A 55 -3.88 -1.52 4.25
N THR A 56 -4.00 -1.32 5.53
CA THR A 56 -2.84 -1.03 6.38
C THR A 56 -3.13 -1.50 7.81
N THR A 57 -2.08 -1.69 8.58
CA THR A 57 -2.20 -2.19 9.95
C THR A 57 -2.41 -1.09 10.98
N LEU A 58 -2.92 0.07 10.59
CA LEU A 58 -3.32 1.09 11.54
C LEU A 58 -4.40 0.55 12.49
N LEU A 59 -4.35 0.98 13.74
CA LEU A 59 -5.23 0.44 14.77
C LEU A 59 -6.68 0.83 14.62
N THR A 60 -6.95 2.03 14.09
CA THR A 60 -8.32 2.52 14.01
C THR A 60 -8.90 2.28 12.62
N GLU A 61 -10.18 1.95 12.59
CA GLU A 61 -10.90 1.81 11.34
C GLU A 61 -10.90 3.12 10.55
N LEU A 62 -11.09 4.24 11.23
CA LEU A 62 -11.07 5.54 10.58
C LEU A 62 -9.72 5.83 9.93
N GLY A 63 -8.63 5.51 10.63
CA GLY A 63 -7.29 5.69 10.07
C GLY A 63 -7.07 4.84 8.84
N ARG A 64 -7.50 3.58 8.89
CA ARG A 64 -7.40 2.67 7.73
C ARG A 64 -8.24 3.17 6.57
N ASP A 65 -9.47 3.58 6.83
CA ASP A 65 -10.37 4.07 5.78
C ASP A 65 -9.84 5.35 5.15
N PHE A 66 -9.28 6.23 5.98
CA PHE A 66 -8.70 7.48 5.49
C PHE A 66 -7.52 7.20 4.57
N PHE A 67 -6.63 6.29 4.97
CA PHE A 67 -5.51 5.89 4.13
C PHE A 67 -6.00 5.33 2.79
N ARG A 68 -7.00 4.44 2.82
CA ARG A 68 -7.58 3.91 1.58
C ARG A 68 -8.06 5.01 0.66
N ALA A 69 -8.75 5.99 1.22
CA ALA A 69 -9.28 7.11 0.45
C ALA A 69 -8.17 7.94 -0.19
N LEU A 70 -7.01 8.03 0.46
CA LEU A 70 -5.88 8.78 -0.06
C LEU A 70 -5.20 8.11 -1.26
N VAL A 71 -5.26 6.78 -1.35
CA VAL A 71 -4.46 6.05 -2.33
C VAL A 71 -5.27 5.29 -3.37
N GLU A 72 -6.47 4.80 -3.04
CA GLU A 72 -7.25 4.00 -3.99
C GLU A 72 -7.67 4.83 -5.19
N GLY A 73 -7.58 4.23 -6.37
CA GLY A 73 -7.94 4.88 -7.62
C GLY A 73 -6.79 5.57 -8.33
N SER A 74 -5.68 5.80 -7.65
CA SER A 74 -4.51 6.44 -8.25
C SER A 74 -3.56 5.40 -8.80
N SER A 75 -2.72 5.80 -9.74
CA SER A 75 -1.73 4.92 -10.37
C SER A 75 -0.38 5.02 -9.66
N LEU A 76 0.20 3.89 -9.31
CA LEU A 76 1.58 3.87 -8.78
C LEU A 76 2.59 4.35 -9.81
N VAL A 77 2.27 4.21 -11.09
CA VAL A 77 3.19 4.60 -12.17
C VAL A 77 3.09 6.10 -12.45
N ASP A 78 1.86 6.60 -12.61
CA ASP A 78 1.66 7.97 -13.08
C ASP A 78 1.52 8.98 -11.93
N ASP A 79 1.01 8.54 -10.78
CA ASP A 79 0.58 9.46 -9.72
C ASP A 79 1.39 9.32 -8.43
N LEU A 80 2.53 8.63 -8.47
CA LEU A 80 3.25 8.29 -7.24
C LEU A 80 3.61 9.54 -6.41
N THR A 81 4.11 10.57 -7.06
CA THR A 81 4.47 11.81 -6.35
C THR A 81 3.27 12.42 -5.65
N GLU A 82 2.14 12.44 -6.33
CA GLU A 82 0.90 12.97 -5.77
C GLU A 82 0.37 12.12 -4.62
N ILE A 83 0.44 10.80 -4.75
CA ILE A 83 0.02 9.87 -3.69
C ILE A 83 0.85 10.11 -2.43
N VAL A 84 2.17 10.13 -2.58
CA VAL A 84 3.08 10.37 -1.45
C VAL A 84 2.81 11.71 -0.81
N GLN A 85 2.63 12.74 -1.62
CA GLN A 85 2.36 14.08 -1.12
C GLN A 85 1.04 14.13 -0.34
N ARG A 86 0.00 13.49 -0.84
CA ARG A 86 -1.28 13.41 -0.13
C ARG A 86 -1.14 12.73 1.23
N VAL A 87 -0.44 11.61 1.26
CA VAL A 87 -0.23 10.91 2.53
C VAL A 87 0.55 11.79 3.51
N GLN A 88 1.61 12.44 3.04
CA GLN A 88 2.44 13.29 3.89
C GLN A 88 1.69 14.50 4.42
N THR A 89 0.84 15.10 3.60
CA THR A 89 0.15 16.34 3.97
C THR A 89 -1.19 16.12 4.65
N ARG A 90 -1.84 14.99 4.38
CA ARG A 90 -3.19 14.73 4.89
C ARG A 90 -3.22 13.80 6.10
N TYR A 91 -2.21 12.96 6.28
CA TYR A 91 -2.14 12.08 7.42
C TYR A 91 -1.13 12.65 8.43
N ALA A 92 -1.64 13.36 9.41
CA ALA A 92 -0.80 13.93 10.47
C ALA A 92 -0.70 12.96 11.64
N GLY A 93 0.48 12.81 12.21
CA GLY A 93 0.69 11.96 13.36
C GLY A 93 1.94 11.10 13.21
N HIS A 94 2.19 10.27 14.21
CA HIS A 94 3.42 9.47 14.27
C HIS A 94 3.54 8.45 13.13
N SER A 95 2.41 7.98 12.63
CA SER A 95 2.40 6.94 11.60
C SER A 95 2.60 7.46 10.19
N GLY A 96 2.54 8.78 9.98
CA GLY A 96 2.59 9.36 8.63
C GLY A 96 3.86 9.00 7.88
N GLY A 97 5.01 9.14 8.52
CA GLY A 97 6.29 8.78 7.91
C GLY A 97 6.41 7.29 7.62
N ALA A 98 5.92 6.46 8.55
CA ALA A 98 5.93 5.02 8.36
C ALA A 98 5.01 4.59 7.21
N LEU A 99 3.85 5.21 7.08
CA LEU A 99 2.94 4.97 5.95
C LEU A 99 3.63 5.27 4.61
N THR A 100 4.33 6.39 4.53
CA THR A 100 5.05 6.78 3.33
C THR A 100 6.15 5.78 3.00
N THR A 101 6.92 5.37 4.01
CA THR A 101 8.00 4.39 3.81
C THR A 101 7.44 3.04 3.37
N ALA A 102 6.39 2.55 4.02
CA ALA A 102 5.77 1.29 3.65
C ALA A 102 5.19 1.34 2.24
N LEU A 103 4.57 2.46 1.87
CA LEU A 103 4.05 2.67 0.54
C LEU A 103 5.17 2.61 -0.51
N ARG A 104 6.29 3.25 -0.26
CA ARG A 104 7.44 3.20 -1.18
C ARG A 104 7.98 1.79 -1.34
N ARG A 105 7.94 0.98 -0.29
CA ARG A 105 8.35 -0.43 -0.38
C ARG A 105 7.38 -1.25 -1.23
N CYS A 106 6.09 -0.94 -1.15
CA CYS A 106 5.11 -1.54 -2.07
C CYS A 106 5.44 -1.22 -3.52
N VAL A 107 5.84 0.01 -3.79
CA VAL A 107 6.22 0.45 -5.14
C VAL A 107 7.43 -0.32 -5.64
N GLU A 108 8.45 -0.49 -4.80
CA GLU A 108 9.63 -1.28 -5.15
C GLU A 108 9.23 -2.71 -5.52
N THR A 109 8.38 -3.34 -4.71
CA THR A 109 7.89 -4.68 -4.97
C THR A 109 7.12 -4.75 -6.29
N TYR A 110 6.30 -3.76 -6.55
CA TYR A 110 5.55 -3.67 -7.79
C TYR A 110 6.48 -3.66 -9.01
N TYR A 111 7.51 -2.83 -8.98
CA TYR A 111 8.43 -2.75 -10.11
C TYR A 111 9.26 -4.01 -10.28
N GLN A 112 9.65 -4.65 -9.19
CA GLN A 112 10.33 -5.95 -9.25
C GLN A 112 9.46 -7.00 -9.94
N LEU A 113 8.19 -7.05 -9.57
CA LEU A 113 7.26 -8.00 -10.17
C LEU A 113 7.01 -7.71 -11.65
N ARG A 114 6.87 -6.44 -11.99
CA ARG A 114 6.70 -6.01 -13.37
C ARG A 114 7.89 -6.40 -14.24
N GLU A 115 9.08 -6.17 -13.72
CA GLU A 115 10.32 -6.53 -14.40
C GLU A 115 10.42 -8.05 -14.61
N ALA A 116 10.05 -8.83 -13.59
CA ALA A 116 10.05 -10.28 -13.69
C ALA A 116 9.06 -10.79 -14.75
N ARG A 117 7.89 -10.17 -14.85
CA ARG A 117 6.90 -10.52 -15.88
C ARG A 117 7.38 -10.17 -17.28
N ASP A 118 7.98 -9.01 -17.44
CA ASP A 118 8.53 -8.58 -18.73
C ASP A 118 9.63 -9.53 -19.19
N THR A 119 10.48 -9.99 -18.27
CA THR A 119 11.52 -10.95 -18.57
C THR A 119 10.95 -12.30 -19.02
N GLN A 120 9.87 -12.75 -18.37
CA GLN A 120 9.23 -14.01 -18.74
C GLN A 120 8.57 -13.96 -20.10
N GLU A 121 8.07 -12.82 -20.50
CA GLU A 121 7.43 -12.64 -21.79
C GLU A 121 8.45 -12.52 -22.94
N ALA A 122 9.65 -12.17 -22.61
CA ALA A 122 10.73 -12.11 -23.59
C ALA A 122 11.27 -13.53 -23.85
#